data_b864f7bc1bb882614eafc9be9ff78db7
#
_entry.id   b864f7bc1bb882614eafc9be9ff78db7
#
_cell.length_a   1.000
_cell.length_b   1.000
_cell.length_c   1.000
_cell.angle_alpha   90.00
_cell.angle_beta   90.00
_cell.angle_gamma   90.00
#
_symmetry.space_group_name_H-M   'P 1'
#
loop_
_entity.id
_entity.type
_entity.pdbx_description
1 polymer ?
#
loop_
_entity_poly.entity_id
_entity_poly.type
_entity_poly.pdbx_seq_one_letter_code
_entity_poly.pdbx_strand_id
1 'polypeptide(L)'
;PNAMRSRGRGKLWLASSDPTAKPMIDFKYFEDKDGYDERLMVEGIKIARKVAQQEPFRQHLVREVAPGPACQTDEDISKYARSVAHTVYHPAGTCRMGTPNDASEDGRTVVVDQKDLKVVGMRSLRICDASVLPTLPSVNPMLTILMVGERGAELIRKDAWVNGERRTDW
;
A
#
# COMPACT_ATOMS: atom_id res chain seq x y z
N PRO A 1 -15.22 1.21 -6.35
CA PRO A 1 -14.30 2.25 -5.86
C PRO A 1 -13.08 1.65 -5.18
N ASN A 2 -11.98 2.40 -5.10
CA ASN A 2 -10.76 2.03 -4.42
C ASN A 2 -10.37 3.10 -3.41
N ALA A 3 -9.98 2.68 -2.20
CA ALA A 3 -9.39 3.56 -1.21
C ALA A 3 -7.90 3.75 -1.51
N MET A 4 -7.54 4.77 -2.30
CA MET A 4 -6.14 5.01 -2.73
C MET A 4 -5.22 5.37 -1.55
N ARG A 5 -5.75 6.01 -0.50
CA ARG A 5 -5.00 6.38 0.71
C ARG A 5 -5.70 5.88 1.95
N SER A 6 -5.78 4.56 2.08
CA SER A 6 -6.31 3.91 3.27
C SER A 6 -5.54 4.33 4.52
N ARG A 7 -6.27 4.53 5.64
CA ARG A 7 -5.70 4.79 6.97
C ARG A 7 -5.48 3.52 7.77
N GLY A 8 -6.20 2.45 7.47
CA GLY A 8 -6.00 1.14 8.07
C GLY A 8 -4.56 0.65 7.88
N ARG A 9 -4.04 -0.06 8.88
CA ARG A 9 -2.68 -0.60 8.88
C ARG A 9 -2.69 -2.05 9.31
N GLY A 10 -2.29 -2.91 8.40
CA GLY A 10 -2.12 -4.34 8.66
C GLY A 10 -0.75 -4.69 9.21
N LYS A 11 -0.50 -5.98 9.32
CA LYS A 11 0.77 -6.57 9.78
C LYS A 11 1.19 -7.72 8.89
N LEU A 12 2.49 -7.88 8.76
CA LEU A 12 3.12 -9.06 8.16
C LEU A 12 4.18 -9.57 9.14
N TRP A 13 4.20 -10.89 9.38
CA TRP A 13 5.19 -11.52 10.27
C TRP A 13 5.51 -12.95 9.84
N LEU A 14 6.64 -13.47 10.32
CA LEU A 14 7.04 -14.85 10.02
C LEU A 14 6.16 -15.84 10.79
N ALA A 15 5.69 -16.88 10.11
CA ALA A 15 4.94 -17.96 10.72
C ALA A 15 5.86 -18.94 11.51
N SER A 16 7.11 -19.09 11.07
CA SER A 16 8.11 -19.97 11.67
C SER A 16 9.53 -19.55 11.28
N SER A 17 10.55 -20.28 11.73
CA SER A 17 11.94 -20.14 11.29
C SER A 17 12.23 -20.81 9.94
N ASP A 18 11.31 -21.57 9.37
CA ASP A 18 11.44 -22.16 8.04
C ASP A 18 11.34 -21.06 6.97
N PRO A 19 12.42 -20.81 6.19
CA PRO A 19 12.43 -19.76 5.17
C PRO A 19 11.48 -20.03 3.99
N THR A 20 10.97 -21.26 3.85
CA THR A 20 10.01 -21.65 2.80
C THR A 20 8.56 -21.47 3.25
N ALA A 21 8.31 -21.29 4.53
CA ALA A 21 6.98 -21.04 5.06
C ALA A 21 6.46 -19.67 4.62
N LYS A 22 5.20 -19.62 4.15
CA LYS A 22 4.55 -18.35 3.80
C LYS A 22 4.39 -17.48 5.05
N PRO A 23 4.61 -16.16 4.94
CA PRO A 23 4.39 -15.26 6.05
C PRO A 23 2.91 -15.18 6.41
N MET A 24 2.63 -14.83 7.66
CA MET A 24 1.31 -14.46 8.11
C MET A 24 1.03 -13.03 7.69
N ILE A 25 -0.18 -12.76 7.19
CA ILE A 25 -0.61 -11.43 6.72
C ILE A 25 -1.99 -11.13 7.30
N ASP A 26 -2.10 -9.99 7.96
CA ASP A 26 -3.36 -9.45 8.45
C ASP A 26 -3.52 -8.04 7.87
N PHE A 27 -4.45 -7.87 6.96
CA PHE A 27 -4.67 -6.59 6.27
C PHE A 27 -5.38 -5.55 7.11
N LYS A 28 -6.17 -5.95 8.10
CA LYS A 28 -6.96 -5.07 8.97
C LYS A 28 -7.81 -4.06 8.20
N TYR A 29 -8.51 -4.53 7.17
CA TYR A 29 -9.43 -3.68 6.42
C TYR A 29 -10.52 -3.11 7.33
N PHE A 30 -10.79 -1.80 7.20
CA PHE A 30 -11.81 -1.07 7.99
C PHE A 30 -11.59 -1.07 9.50
N GLU A 31 -10.34 -1.26 9.95
CA GLU A 31 -9.96 -1.19 11.36
C GLU A 31 -9.21 0.11 11.73
N ASP A 32 -9.31 1.12 10.90
CA ASP A 32 -8.79 2.45 11.21
C ASP A 32 -9.62 3.11 12.32
N LYS A 33 -8.95 3.83 13.24
CA LYS A 33 -9.56 4.37 14.47
C LYS A 33 -10.77 5.26 14.22
N ASP A 34 -10.76 6.00 13.11
CA ASP A 34 -11.77 7.01 12.81
C ASP A 34 -12.89 6.49 11.89
N GLY A 35 -12.85 5.23 11.45
CA GLY A 35 -13.76 4.67 10.45
C GLY A 35 -13.70 5.38 9.11
N TYR A 36 -12.54 5.97 8.79
CA TYR A 36 -12.35 6.74 7.55
C TYR A 36 -12.46 5.86 6.32
N ASP A 37 -11.81 4.68 6.34
CA ASP A 37 -11.77 3.77 5.20
C ASP A 37 -13.17 3.25 4.85
N GLU A 38 -14.00 3.00 5.87
CA GLU A 38 -15.39 2.58 5.70
C GLU A 38 -16.23 3.70 5.06
N ARG A 39 -16.17 4.92 5.61
CA ARG A 39 -16.90 6.08 5.05
C ARG A 39 -16.46 6.35 3.62
N LEU A 40 -15.16 6.25 3.32
CA LEU A 40 -14.63 6.43 1.97
C LEU A 40 -15.23 5.44 0.97
N MET A 41 -15.38 4.18 1.36
CA MET A 41 -15.98 3.15 0.52
C MET A 41 -17.48 3.36 0.33
N VAL A 42 -18.21 3.73 1.38
CA VAL A 42 -19.64 4.07 1.29
C VAL A 42 -19.86 5.23 0.31
N GLU A 43 -19.14 6.34 0.50
CA GLU A 43 -19.24 7.50 -0.39
C GLU A 43 -18.77 7.15 -1.82
N GLY A 44 -17.74 6.35 -1.98
CA GLY A 44 -17.27 5.87 -3.28
C GLY A 44 -18.34 5.10 -4.06
N ILE A 45 -19.11 4.24 -3.39
CA ILE A 45 -20.23 3.51 -4.01
C ILE A 45 -21.35 4.48 -4.41
N LYS A 46 -21.69 5.44 -3.54
CA LYS A 46 -22.71 6.47 -3.86
C LYS A 46 -22.28 7.32 -5.07
N ILE A 47 -21.00 7.70 -5.14
CA ILE A 47 -20.46 8.44 -6.29
C ILE A 47 -20.53 7.59 -7.55
N ALA A 48 -20.15 6.31 -7.49
CA ALA A 48 -20.24 5.40 -8.63
C ALA A 48 -21.69 5.29 -9.16
N ARG A 49 -22.68 5.22 -8.26
CA ARG A 49 -24.11 5.25 -8.65
C ARG A 49 -24.49 6.57 -9.33
N LYS A 50 -24.03 7.72 -8.80
CA LYS A 50 -24.27 9.03 -9.43
C LYS A 50 -23.67 9.12 -10.83
N VAL A 51 -22.44 8.61 -11.01
CA VAL A 51 -21.79 8.54 -12.33
C VAL A 51 -22.58 7.66 -13.28
N ALA A 52 -23.03 6.50 -12.82
CA ALA A 52 -23.85 5.57 -13.61
C ALA A 52 -25.17 6.18 -14.11
N GLN A 53 -25.69 7.17 -13.42
CA GLN A 53 -26.94 7.87 -13.79
C GLN A 53 -26.74 9.03 -14.76
N GLN A 54 -25.49 9.39 -15.11
CA GLN A 54 -25.22 10.50 -16.05
C GLN A 54 -25.30 10.05 -17.51
N GLU A 55 -25.84 10.93 -18.35
CA GLU A 55 -25.81 10.74 -19.81
C GLU A 55 -24.39 11.10 -20.36
N PRO A 56 -23.93 10.42 -21.41
CA PRO A 56 -24.61 9.37 -22.16
C PRO A 56 -24.49 7.94 -21.57
N PHE A 57 -23.83 7.78 -20.42
CA PHE A 57 -23.53 6.44 -19.85
C PHE A 57 -24.80 5.69 -19.44
N ARG A 58 -25.78 6.40 -18.86
CA ARG A 58 -27.03 5.80 -18.37
C ARG A 58 -27.77 4.98 -19.42
N GLN A 59 -27.82 5.42 -20.66
CA GLN A 59 -28.55 4.74 -21.76
C GLN A 59 -27.98 3.34 -22.05
N HIS A 60 -26.73 3.07 -21.66
CA HIS A 60 -26.07 1.77 -21.87
C HIS A 60 -26.22 0.82 -20.67
N LEU A 61 -26.84 1.27 -19.57
CA LEU A 61 -27.02 0.48 -18.36
C LEU A 61 -28.43 -0.09 -18.28
N VAL A 62 -28.52 -1.40 -18.05
CA VAL A 62 -29.80 -2.11 -17.88
C VAL A 62 -30.22 -2.07 -16.41
N ARG A 63 -29.29 -2.42 -15.50
CA ARG A 63 -29.56 -2.47 -14.06
C ARG A 63 -28.26 -2.49 -13.25
N GLU A 64 -28.36 -2.10 -11.99
CA GLU A 64 -27.31 -2.37 -11.01
C GLU A 64 -27.35 -3.84 -10.58
N VAL A 65 -26.21 -4.53 -10.68
CA VAL A 65 -26.07 -5.93 -10.28
C VAL A 65 -25.58 -6.03 -8.83
N ALA A 66 -24.60 -5.21 -8.48
CA ALA A 66 -23.99 -5.20 -7.15
C ALA A 66 -23.61 -3.77 -6.75
N PRO A 67 -23.91 -3.35 -5.51
CA PRO A 67 -24.57 -4.08 -4.43
C PRO A 67 -26.06 -4.40 -4.68
N GLY A 68 -26.68 -3.77 -5.67
CA GLY A 68 -28.06 -4.00 -6.07
C GLY A 68 -29.08 -3.09 -5.35
N PRO A 69 -30.33 -3.09 -5.83
CA PRO A 69 -31.36 -2.15 -5.41
C PRO A 69 -31.82 -2.31 -3.95
N ALA A 70 -31.57 -3.45 -3.32
CA ALA A 70 -31.91 -3.67 -1.90
C ALA A 70 -30.93 -2.99 -0.93
N CYS A 71 -29.74 -2.60 -1.41
CA CYS A 71 -28.70 -1.99 -0.62
C CYS A 71 -28.74 -0.47 -0.77
N GLN A 72 -29.51 0.23 0.08
CA GLN A 72 -29.77 1.67 -0.09
C GLN A 72 -29.20 2.53 1.04
N THR A 73 -29.21 2.04 2.27
CA THR A 73 -28.71 2.81 3.42
C THR A 73 -27.19 2.74 3.51
N ASP A 74 -26.57 3.69 4.21
CA ASP A 74 -25.13 3.67 4.47
C ASP A 74 -24.70 2.41 5.22
N GLU A 75 -25.57 1.91 6.11
CA GLU A 75 -25.34 0.66 6.82
C GLU A 75 -25.34 -0.55 5.88
N ASP A 76 -26.30 -0.64 4.93
CA ASP A 76 -26.35 -1.72 3.94
C ASP A 76 -25.09 -1.68 3.05
N ILE A 77 -24.73 -0.48 2.57
CA ILE A 77 -23.55 -0.28 1.72
C ILE A 77 -22.28 -0.66 2.48
N SER A 78 -22.17 -0.30 3.75
CA SER A 78 -21.03 -0.68 4.61
C SER A 78 -20.96 -2.19 4.78
N LYS A 79 -22.05 -2.86 5.12
CA LYS A 79 -22.10 -4.33 5.23
C LYS A 79 -21.70 -5.01 3.93
N TYR A 80 -22.19 -4.51 2.80
CA TYR A 80 -21.79 -5.01 1.49
C TYR A 80 -20.29 -4.80 1.25
N ALA A 81 -19.78 -3.59 1.46
CA ALA A 81 -18.35 -3.28 1.26
C ALA A 81 -17.45 -4.21 2.09
N ARG A 82 -17.79 -4.43 3.37
CA ARG A 82 -17.05 -5.35 4.25
C ARG A 82 -17.07 -6.79 3.77
N SER A 83 -18.19 -7.24 3.19
CA SER A 83 -18.33 -8.62 2.74
C SER A 83 -17.58 -8.94 1.45
N VAL A 84 -17.29 -7.92 0.62
CA VAL A 84 -16.67 -8.11 -0.71
C VAL A 84 -15.31 -7.40 -0.86
N ALA A 85 -14.85 -6.68 0.15
CA ALA A 85 -13.59 -5.97 0.08
C ALA A 85 -12.43 -6.93 -0.13
N HIS A 86 -11.57 -6.59 -1.05
CA HIS A 86 -10.33 -7.31 -1.30
C HIS A 86 -9.22 -6.34 -1.73
N THR A 87 -8.00 -6.83 -1.77
CA THR A 87 -6.87 -6.06 -2.25
C THR A 87 -6.98 -5.75 -3.74
N VAL A 88 -6.50 -4.58 -4.14
CA VAL A 88 -6.25 -4.21 -5.54
C VAL A 88 -4.79 -4.50 -5.94
N TYR A 89 -4.12 -5.36 -5.16
CA TYR A 89 -2.76 -5.84 -5.39
C TYR A 89 -1.66 -4.78 -5.26
N HIS A 90 -1.89 -3.78 -4.42
CA HIS A 90 -0.94 -2.70 -4.15
C HIS A 90 -0.53 -2.61 -2.67
N PRO A 91 -0.13 -3.72 -2.01
CA PRO A 91 0.39 -3.65 -0.65
C PRO A 91 1.71 -2.88 -0.62
N ALA A 92 1.93 -2.09 0.43
CA ALA A 92 3.13 -1.29 0.59
C ALA A 92 3.44 -1.03 2.07
N GLY A 93 4.66 -0.58 2.36
CA GLY A 93 5.02 -0.05 3.66
C GLY A 93 5.41 -1.06 4.73
N THR A 94 5.57 -2.35 4.40
CA THR A 94 6.00 -3.39 5.35
C THR A 94 7.47 -3.24 5.78
N CYS A 95 8.29 -2.52 5.01
CA CYS A 95 9.69 -2.17 5.31
C CYS A 95 9.90 -0.66 5.12
N ARG A 96 9.02 0.16 5.70
CA ARG A 96 8.93 1.58 5.39
C ARG A 96 10.27 2.31 5.56
N MET A 97 10.56 3.23 4.65
CA MET A 97 11.70 4.12 4.75
C MET A 97 11.39 5.36 5.60
N GLY A 98 12.44 5.94 6.14
CA GLY A 98 12.41 7.18 6.92
C GLY A 98 13.80 7.55 7.40
N THR A 99 13.89 8.53 8.28
CA THR A 99 15.14 8.84 9.00
C THR A 99 15.33 7.80 10.11
N PRO A 100 16.49 7.11 10.19
CA PRO A 100 16.77 6.21 11.31
C PRO A 100 16.55 6.89 12.67
N ASN A 101 15.93 6.18 13.59
CA ASN A 101 15.55 6.64 14.93
C ASN A 101 14.41 7.67 15.00
N ASP A 102 13.83 8.11 13.88
CA ASP A 102 12.61 8.90 13.95
C ASP A 102 11.46 8.03 14.45
N ALA A 103 10.87 8.45 15.55
CA ALA A 103 9.58 7.90 15.99
C ALA A 103 8.50 8.40 15.02
N SER A 104 7.80 7.49 14.36
CA SER A 104 6.60 7.91 13.63
C SER A 104 5.49 8.24 14.63
N GLU A 105 4.61 9.15 14.26
CA GLU A 105 3.42 9.51 15.06
C GLU A 105 2.55 8.29 15.43
N ASP A 106 2.61 7.23 14.63
CA ASP A 106 1.89 5.98 14.84
C ASP A 106 2.72 4.88 15.52
N GLY A 107 3.90 5.21 16.07
CA GLY A 107 4.76 4.28 16.80
C GLY A 107 5.47 3.23 15.93
N ARG A 108 5.41 3.33 14.60
CA ARG A 108 6.10 2.38 13.70
C ARG A 108 7.58 2.71 13.58
N THR A 109 8.40 1.67 13.59
CA THR A 109 9.86 1.81 13.36
C THR A 109 10.19 2.01 11.89
N VAL A 110 11.24 2.77 11.62
CA VAL A 110 11.88 2.85 10.31
C VAL A 110 12.69 1.58 10.08
N VAL A 111 12.46 0.92 8.95
CA VAL A 111 13.21 -0.29 8.56
C VAL A 111 14.32 0.05 7.58
N VAL A 112 14.11 1.02 6.72
CA VAL A 112 15.03 1.42 5.65
C VAL A 112 15.40 2.89 5.79
N ASP A 113 16.68 3.23 5.73
CA ASP A 113 17.13 4.61 5.66
C ASP A 113 16.75 5.22 4.30
N GLN A 114 16.00 6.33 4.33
CA GLN A 114 15.54 7.02 3.13
C GLN A 114 16.66 7.60 2.26
N LYS A 115 17.87 7.78 2.79
CA LYS A 115 19.00 8.37 2.07
C LYS A 115 19.62 7.40 1.09
N ASP A 116 19.78 6.15 1.49
CA ASP A 116 20.51 5.16 0.72
C ASP A 116 19.80 3.81 0.53
N LEU A 117 18.56 3.71 1.00
CA LEU A 117 17.70 2.52 0.96
C LEU A 117 18.31 1.29 1.67
N LYS A 118 19.27 1.48 2.56
CA LYS A 118 19.81 0.38 3.38
C LYS A 118 18.89 0.04 4.55
N VAL A 119 18.82 -1.24 4.86
CA VAL A 119 18.16 -1.69 6.09
C VAL A 119 18.94 -1.19 7.29
N VAL A 120 18.25 -0.50 8.19
CA VAL A 120 18.86 0.08 9.40
C VAL A 120 19.56 -1.02 10.20
N GLY A 121 20.82 -0.78 10.55
CA GLY A 121 21.67 -1.74 11.26
C GLY A 121 22.35 -2.79 10.38
N MET A 122 22.12 -2.80 9.07
CA MET A 122 22.75 -3.73 8.12
C MET A 122 23.71 -3.00 7.18
N ARG A 123 24.85 -3.64 6.86
CA ARG A 123 25.88 -2.99 6.03
C ARG A 123 25.58 -2.99 4.53
N SER A 124 25.12 -4.12 4.00
CA SER A 124 25.05 -4.35 2.53
C SER A 124 23.68 -4.87 2.08
N LEU A 125 22.62 -4.62 2.87
CA LEU A 125 21.26 -5.01 2.53
C LEU A 125 20.43 -3.77 2.20
N ARG A 126 19.80 -3.77 1.03
CA ARG A 126 18.84 -2.75 0.58
C ARG A 126 17.49 -3.36 0.25
N ILE A 127 16.46 -2.55 0.36
CA ILE A 127 15.11 -2.87 -0.10
C ILE A 127 14.69 -1.77 -1.07
N CYS A 128 14.27 -2.18 -2.28
CA CYS A 128 13.96 -1.28 -3.40
C CYS A 128 12.65 -1.64 -4.08
N ASP A 129 11.60 -1.87 -3.32
CA ASP A 129 10.25 -2.20 -3.81
C ASP A 129 9.17 -1.41 -3.06
N ALA A 130 7.90 -1.75 -3.28
CA ALA A 130 6.77 -1.08 -2.65
C ALA A 130 6.79 -1.10 -1.12
N SER A 131 7.49 -2.05 -0.52
CA SER A 131 7.53 -2.18 0.95
C SER A 131 8.20 -0.98 1.63
N VAL A 132 9.07 -0.23 0.91
CA VAL A 132 9.73 0.94 1.46
C VAL A 132 8.85 2.18 1.53
N LEU A 133 7.72 2.22 0.82
CA LEU A 133 6.86 3.41 0.79
C LEU A 133 6.28 3.69 2.19
N PRO A 134 6.47 4.88 2.77
CA PRO A 134 5.94 5.20 4.09
C PRO A 134 4.41 5.34 4.09
N THR A 135 3.83 5.74 2.95
CA THR A 135 2.39 5.80 2.70
C THR A 135 2.10 5.42 1.24
N LEU A 136 0.88 4.97 0.97
CA LEU A 136 0.45 4.71 -0.40
C LEU A 136 0.35 6.02 -1.20
N PRO A 137 0.83 6.06 -2.45
CA PRO A 137 0.56 7.17 -3.36
C PRO A 137 -0.93 7.23 -3.72
N SER A 138 -1.39 8.38 -4.22
CA SER A 138 -2.79 8.56 -4.66
C SER A 138 -3.09 8.01 -6.05
N VAL A 139 -2.17 7.23 -6.60
CA VAL A 139 -2.26 6.56 -7.90
C VAL A 139 -1.74 5.13 -7.78
N ASN A 140 -1.97 4.31 -8.80
CA ASN A 140 -1.37 2.98 -8.88
C ASN A 140 0.17 3.10 -8.74
N PRO A 141 0.81 2.36 -7.83
CA PRO A 141 2.17 2.64 -7.40
C PRO A 141 3.27 2.20 -8.39
N MET A 142 2.95 1.59 -9.52
CA MET A 142 3.92 1.02 -10.45
C MET A 142 5.06 2.00 -10.82
N LEU A 143 4.72 3.21 -11.26
CA LEU A 143 5.74 4.21 -11.65
C LEU A 143 6.60 4.63 -10.46
N THR A 144 5.99 4.79 -9.29
CA THR A 144 6.71 5.10 -8.05
C THR A 144 7.67 3.97 -7.67
N ILE A 145 7.24 2.71 -7.83
CA ILE A 145 8.09 1.54 -7.55
C ILE A 145 9.25 1.44 -8.53
N LEU A 146 9.02 1.69 -9.81
CA LEU A 146 10.10 1.75 -10.82
C LEU A 146 11.12 2.83 -10.48
N MET A 147 10.67 4.02 -10.07
CA MET A 147 11.56 5.10 -9.59
C MET A 147 12.40 4.67 -8.39
N VAL A 148 11.81 3.96 -7.42
CA VAL A 148 12.54 3.41 -6.27
C VAL A 148 13.59 2.39 -6.72
N GLY A 149 13.25 1.52 -7.67
CA GLY A 149 14.17 0.55 -8.26
C GLY A 149 15.36 1.21 -8.97
N GLU A 150 15.10 2.21 -9.82
CA GLU A 150 16.15 3.00 -10.50
C GLU A 150 17.07 3.70 -9.49
N ARG A 151 16.48 4.31 -8.45
CA ARG A 151 17.26 4.94 -7.38
C ARG A 151 18.11 3.93 -6.63
N GLY A 152 17.57 2.74 -6.33
CA GLY A 152 18.31 1.65 -5.69
C GLY A 152 19.50 1.18 -6.53
N ALA A 153 19.30 1.00 -7.84
CA ALA A 153 20.36 0.63 -8.77
C ALA A 153 21.48 1.69 -8.85
N GLU A 154 21.11 2.99 -8.86
CA GLU A 154 22.08 4.09 -8.79
C GLU A 154 22.93 4.05 -7.52
N LEU A 155 22.28 3.85 -6.36
CA LEU A 155 22.94 3.78 -5.07
C LEU A 155 23.88 2.58 -4.97
N ILE A 156 23.47 1.40 -5.45
CA ILE A 156 24.32 0.21 -5.50
C ILE A 156 25.53 0.45 -6.40
N ARG A 157 25.34 1.06 -7.57
CA ARG A 157 26.44 1.38 -8.49
C ARG A 157 27.44 2.37 -7.87
N LYS A 158 26.95 3.38 -7.14
CA LYS A 158 27.82 4.35 -6.43
C LYS A 158 28.64 3.66 -5.34
N ASP A 159 28.03 2.75 -4.57
CA ASP A 159 28.76 2.00 -3.54
C ASP A 159 29.75 0.99 -4.13
N ALA A 160 29.46 0.43 -5.30
CA ALA A 160 30.32 -0.52 -6.00
C ALA A 160 31.59 0.12 -6.59
N TRP A 161 31.57 1.44 -6.80
CA TRP A 161 32.68 2.19 -7.38
C TRP A 161 33.09 3.31 -6.42
N VAL A 162 34.30 3.22 -5.89
CA VAL A 162 34.89 4.26 -5.05
C VAL A 162 36.16 4.76 -5.76
N ASN A 163 36.25 6.07 -5.97
CA ASN A 163 37.38 6.72 -6.65
C ASN A 163 37.71 6.18 -8.03
N GLY A 164 36.69 5.68 -8.78
CA GLY A 164 36.88 5.11 -10.13
C GLY A 164 37.31 3.65 -10.16
N GLU A 165 37.50 3.02 -8.99
CA GLU A 165 37.84 1.61 -8.87
C GLU A 165 36.68 0.80 -8.31
N ARG A 166 36.52 -0.45 -8.80
CA ARG A 166 35.49 -1.37 -8.30
C ARG A 166 35.90 -1.87 -6.92
N ARG A 167 34.99 -1.71 -5.96
CA ARG A 167 35.18 -2.32 -4.62
C ARG A 167 35.18 -3.84 -4.70
N THR A 168 36.11 -4.45 -3.98
CA THR A 168 36.23 -5.90 -3.84
C THR A 168 35.99 -6.38 -2.40
N ASP A 169 35.77 -5.45 -1.47
CA ASP A 169 35.61 -5.67 -0.02
C ASP A 169 34.10 -5.56 0.40
N TRP A 170 33.30 -6.50 -0.01
CA TRP A 170 31.86 -6.58 0.36
C TRP A 170 31.62 -7.18 1.73
#